data_5b5021c77fc46f8b204f284f9972ac07
#
_entry.id   5b5021c77fc46f8b204f284f9972ac07
#
_cell.length_a   1.000
_cell.length_b   1.000
_cell.length_c   1.000
_cell.angle_alpha   90.00
_cell.angle_beta   90.00
_cell.angle_gamma   90.00
#
_symmetry.space_group_name_H-M   'P 1'
#
loop_
_entity.id
_entity.type
_entity.pdbx_description
1 polymer ?
#
loop_
_entity_poly.entity_id
_entity_poly.type
_entity_poly.pdbx_seq_one_letter_code
_entity_poly.pdbx_strand_id
1 'polypeptide(L)'
;MRCGAMICMAKTAEIAAEFKQVCEFSARATWSNSTRAAQKVIANIYEDEKLLARVNEERKQYRDMLVARGRAFEKSAKEAGLEIVPFDSGFFASIPCPNPDEISRKLEKEGIFIVPLAKGLRVSVASISEERCAAIPFKIAEAMK
;
A
#
# COMPACT_ATOMS: atom_id res chain seq x y z
N MET A 1 -10.33 10.45 -2.53
CA MET A 1 -9.56 11.72 -2.61
C MET A 1 -8.14 11.43 -2.13
N ARG A 2 -7.11 11.95 -2.78
CA ARG A 2 -5.71 11.72 -2.37
C ARG A 2 -5.27 12.86 -1.46
N CYS A 3 -5.34 12.63 -0.16
CA CYS A 3 -4.94 13.60 0.87
C CYS A 3 -4.08 12.91 1.91
N GLY A 4 -3.00 13.54 2.30
CA GLY A 4 -2.08 13.07 3.31
C GLY A 4 -1.41 14.23 4.04
N ALA A 5 -0.71 13.92 5.13
CA ALA A 5 0.06 14.90 5.89
C ALA A 5 1.56 14.59 5.76
N MET A 6 2.35 15.62 5.52
CA MET A 6 3.80 15.55 5.62
C MET A 6 4.21 16.00 7.03
N ILE A 7 4.89 15.14 7.76
CA ILE A 7 5.22 15.36 9.17
C ILE A 7 6.74 15.30 9.33
N CYS A 8 7.30 16.29 10.01
CA CYS A 8 8.72 16.33 10.37
C CYS A 8 8.87 16.26 11.89
N MET A 9 9.70 15.34 12.35
CA MET A 9 10.17 15.29 13.73
C MET A 9 11.51 16.03 13.78
N ALA A 10 11.50 17.25 14.29
CA ALA A 10 12.67 18.12 14.34
C ALA A 10 13.26 18.20 15.75
N LYS A 11 14.59 18.37 15.83
CA LYS A 11 15.30 18.54 17.12
C LYS A 11 15.04 19.90 17.77
N THR A 12 14.76 20.93 16.96
CA THR A 12 14.51 22.29 17.43
C THR A 12 13.32 22.92 16.71
N ALA A 13 12.78 23.99 17.32
CA ALA A 13 11.65 24.72 16.71
C ALA A 13 12.05 25.42 15.40
N GLU A 14 13.30 25.86 15.27
CA GLU A 14 13.82 26.52 14.07
C GLU A 14 13.83 25.55 12.90
N ILE A 15 14.30 24.31 13.11
CA ILE A 15 14.28 23.25 12.04
C ILE A 15 12.84 22.92 11.65
N ALA A 16 11.91 22.87 12.61
CA ALA A 16 10.49 22.64 12.30
C ALA A 16 9.89 23.78 11.47
N ALA A 17 10.25 25.03 11.79
CA ALA A 17 9.81 26.21 11.06
C ALA A 17 10.38 26.24 9.63
N GLU A 18 11.65 25.91 9.46
CA GLU A 18 12.30 25.81 8.15
C GLU A 18 11.63 24.73 7.28
N PHE A 19 11.39 23.53 7.82
CA PHE A 19 10.67 22.47 7.12
C PHE A 19 9.29 22.93 6.66
N LYS A 20 8.53 23.60 7.54
CA LYS A 20 7.21 24.16 7.20
C LYS A 20 7.32 25.16 6.04
N GLN A 21 8.25 26.11 6.10
CA GLN A 21 8.46 27.12 5.06
C GLN A 21 8.82 26.48 3.70
N VAL A 22 9.73 25.49 3.69
CA VAL A 22 10.12 24.77 2.48
C VAL A 22 8.91 24.04 1.86
N CYS A 23 8.08 23.37 2.68
CA CYS A 23 6.88 22.71 2.22
C CYS A 23 5.84 23.71 1.66
N GLU A 24 5.61 24.82 2.34
CA GLU A 24 4.68 25.88 1.89
C GLU A 24 5.16 26.49 0.57
N PHE A 25 6.43 26.81 0.44
CA PHE A 25 6.99 27.39 -0.78
C PHE A 25 6.92 26.38 -1.95
N SER A 26 7.30 25.14 -1.71
CA SER A 26 7.21 24.07 -2.72
C SER A 26 5.78 23.83 -3.20
N ALA A 27 4.81 23.78 -2.28
CA ALA A 27 3.40 23.65 -2.61
C ALA A 27 2.90 24.84 -3.42
N ARG A 28 3.30 26.06 -3.04
CA ARG A 28 2.93 27.28 -3.75
C ARG A 28 3.51 27.34 -5.16
N ALA A 29 4.73 26.86 -5.35
CA ALA A 29 5.39 26.84 -6.65
C ALA A 29 4.84 25.79 -7.63
N THR A 30 4.30 24.67 -7.11
CA THR A 30 3.86 23.53 -7.95
C THR A 30 2.37 23.58 -8.28
N TRP A 31 1.48 23.71 -7.29
CA TRP A 31 0.02 23.69 -7.48
C TRP A 31 -0.75 24.79 -6.74
N SER A 32 -0.04 25.75 -6.17
CA SER A 32 -0.59 26.91 -5.47
C SER A 32 -1.27 26.61 -4.12
N ASN A 33 -2.21 25.69 -4.05
CA ASN A 33 -2.90 25.27 -2.82
C ASN A 33 -3.26 23.78 -2.84
N SER A 34 -3.23 23.18 -1.66
CA SER A 34 -3.74 21.81 -1.46
C SER A 34 -5.26 21.76 -1.54
N THR A 35 -5.81 20.57 -1.87
CA THR A 35 -7.26 20.37 -2.01
C THR A 35 -8.01 20.65 -0.71
N ARG A 36 -8.91 21.65 -0.73
CA ARG A 36 -9.72 22.00 0.44
C ARG A 36 -10.78 20.95 0.75
N ALA A 37 -11.37 20.34 -0.28
CA ALA A 37 -12.46 19.38 -0.11
C ALA A 37 -12.03 18.18 0.74
N ALA A 38 -10.87 17.58 0.45
CA ALA A 38 -10.35 16.44 1.21
C ALA A 38 -10.02 16.81 2.67
N GLN A 39 -9.42 17.98 2.90
CA GLN A 39 -9.13 18.47 4.24
C GLN A 39 -10.42 18.72 5.05
N LYS A 40 -11.45 19.31 4.42
CA LYS A 40 -12.74 19.57 5.08
C LYS A 40 -13.47 18.28 5.45
N VAL A 41 -13.41 17.25 4.60
CA VAL A 41 -13.99 15.93 4.92
C VAL A 41 -13.28 15.33 6.13
N ILE A 42 -11.95 15.37 6.18
CA ILE A 42 -11.19 14.86 7.33
C ILE A 42 -11.54 15.62 8.60
N ALA A 43 -11.54 16.97 8.55
CA ALA A 43 -11.91 17.79 9.71
C ALA A 43 -13.31 17.45 10.22
N ASN A 44 -14.31 17.42 9.35
CA ASN A 44 -15.68 17.09 9.73
C ASN A 44 -15.81 15.69 10.38
N ILE A 45 -15.04 14.70 9.90
CA ILE A 45 -15.04 13.36 10.52
C ILE A 45 -14.51 13.42 11.96
N TYR A 46 -13.46 14.20 12.23
CA TYR A 46 -12.87 14.31 13.56
C TYR A 46 -13.65 15.24 14.51
N GLU A 47 -14.44 16.16 13.97
CA GLU A 47 -15.30 17.08 14.74
C GLU A 47 -16.65 16.43 15.15
N ASP A 48 -17.03 15.31 14.51
CA ASP A 48 -18.29 14.57 14.80
C ASP A 48 -17.97 13.16 15.32
N GLU A 49 -18.17 12.94 16.62
CA GLU A 49 -17.89 11.67 17.30
C GLU A 49 -18.66 10.49 16.70
N LYS A 50 -19.91 10.69 16.26
CA LYS A 50 -20.73 9.62 15.67
C LYS A 50 -20.21 9.24 14.29
N LEU A 51 -19.82 10.22 13.50
CA LEU A 51 -19.24 10.00 12.18
C LEU A 51 -17.88 9.34 12.32
N LEU A 52 -17.04 9.77 13.27
CA LEU A 52 -15.74 9.16 13.55
C LEU A 52 -15.88 7.69 13.99
N ALA A 53 -16.83 7.39 14.87
CA ALA A 53 -17.10 6.01 15.33
C ALA A 53 -17.50 5.12 14.14
N ARG A 54 -18.40 5.60 13.27
CA ARG A 54 -18.81 4.89 12.05
C ARG A 54 -17.63 4.64 11.10
N VAL A 55 -16.82 5.65 10.83
CA VAL A 55 -15.63 5.52 9.97
C VAL A 55 -14.61 4.53 10.55
N ASN A 56 -14.44 4.52 11.89
CA ASN A 56 -13.53 3.59 12.53
C ASN A 56 -14.03 2.14 12.44
N GLU A 57 -15.34 1.91 12.55
CA GLU A 57 -15.93 0.58 12.36
C GLU A 57 -15.76 0.08 10.91
N GLU A 58 -16.01 0.93 9.91
CA GLU A 58 -15.78 0.59 8.52
C GLU A 58 -14.28 0.28 8.26
N ARG A 59 -13.35 1.09 8.82
CA ARG A 59 -11.91 0.84 8.73
C ARG A 59 -11.51 -0.51 9.33
N LYS A 60 -12.12 -0.90 10.45
CA LYS A 60 -11.87 -2.19 11.10
C LYS A 60 -12.23 -3.35 10.17
N GLN A 61 -13.41 -3.30 9.53
CA GLN A 61 -13.84 -4.33 8.58
C GLN A 61 -12.86 -4.49 7.41
N TYR A 62 -12.44 -3.37 6.79
CA TYR A 62 -11.46 -3.41 5.70
C TYR A 62 -10.07 -3.87 6.16
N ARG A 63 -9.64 -3.48 7.34
CA ARG A 63 -8.39 -3.95 7.94
C ARG A 63 -8.42 -5.47 8.13
N ASP A 64 -9.46 -6.00 8.72
CA ASP A 64 -9.59 -7.42 9.03
C ASP A 64 -9.62 -8.25 7.73
N MET A 65 -10.31 -7.77 6.69
CA MET A 65 -10.28 -8.36 5.35
C MET A 65 -8.87 -8.36 4.74
N LEU A 66 -8.14 -7.24 4.83
CA LEU A 66 -6.78 -7.15 4.28
C LEU A 66 -5.80 -8.04 5.03
N VAL A 67 -5.94 -8.15 6.35
CA VAL A 67 -5.11 -9.06 7.17
C VAL A 67 -5.37 -10.51 6.78
N ALA A 68 -6.63 -10.92 6.58
CA ALA A 68 -6.96 -12.27 6.12
C ALA A 68 -6.31 -12.59 4.77
N ARG A 69 -6.44 -11.69 3.79
CA ARG A 69 -5.82 -11.82 2.46
C ARG A 69 -4.30 -11.90 2.52
N GLY A 70 -3.68 -11.03 3.32
CA GLY A 70 -2.22 -11.03 3.51
C GLY A 70 -1.71 -12.32 4.12
N ARG A 71 -2.38 -12.84 5.15
CA ARG A 71 -2.05 -14.13 5.78
C ARG A 71 -2.23 -15.31 4.83
N ALA A 72 -3.29 -15.32 4.02
CA ALA A 72 -3.50 -16.34 3.00
C ALA A 72 -2.36 -16.34 1.97
N PHE A 73 -1.94 -15.15 1.52
CA PHE A 73 -0.81 -14.99 0.61
C PHE A 73 0.50 -15.48 1.23
N GLU A 74 0.83 -15.04 2.44
CA GLU A 74 2.06 -15.40 3.16
C GLU A 74 2.16 -16.91 3.41
N LYS A 75 1.06 -17.53 3.87
CA LYS A 75 0.97 -18.97 4.07
C LYS A 75 1.28 -19.74 2.79
N SER A 76 0.61 -19.38 1.70
CA SER A 76 0.80 -20.05 0.41
C SER A 76 2.16 -19.77 -0.21
N ALA A 77 2.74 -18.60 0.00
CA ALA A 77 4.12 -18.30 -0.42
C ALA A 77 5.12 -19.24 0.27
N LYS A 78 4.96 -19.45 1.57
CA LYS A 78 5.77 -20.40 2.34
C LYS A 78 5.62 -21.85 1.83
N GLU A 79 4.37 -22.28 1.57
CA GLU A 79 4.07 -23.62 1.04
C GLU A 79 4.64 -23.81 -0.38
N ALA A 80 4.65 -22.78 -1.20
CA ALA A 80 5.23 -22.79 -2.55
C ALA A 80 6.76 -22.66 -2.57
N GLY A 81 7.40 -22.47 -1.42
CA GLY A 81 8.84 -22.20 -1.33
C GLY A 81 9.24 -20.85 -1.91
N LEU A 82 8.31 -19.89 -1.97
CA LEU A 82 8.52 -18.56 -2.52
C LEU A 82 9.00 -17.61 -1.42
N GLU A 83 10.20 -17.05 -1.59
CA GLU A 83 10.72 -16.02 -0.69
C GLU A 83 9.94 -14.71 -0.88
N ILE A 84 9.51 -14.10 0.21
CA ILE A 84 8.88 -12.79 0.22
C ILE A 84 9.61 -11.85 1.18
N VAL A 85 9.59 -10.56 0.88
CA VAL A 85 10.03 -9.54 1.84
C VAL A 85 9.10 -9.62 3.06
N PRO A 86 9.64 -9.50 4.30
CA PRO A 86 8.81 -9.55 5.50
C PRO A 86 7.56 -8.69 5.36
N PHE A 87 6.40 -9.33 5.53
CA PHE A 87 5.08 -8.72 5.31
C PHE A 87 4.23 -8.92 6.56
N ASP A 88 3.99 -7.86 7.29
CA ASP A 88 3.12 -7.86 8.46
C ASP A 88 1.71 -7.41 8.13
N SER A 89 1.61 -6.34 7.34
CA SER A 89 0.32 -5.77 6.93
C SER A 89 0.49 -4.86 5.70
N GLY A 90 -0.62 -4.43 5.11
CA GLY A 90 -0.63 -3.47 4.02
C GLY A 90 -1.28 -3.97 2.75
N PHE A 91 -1.14 -3.18 1.68
CA PHE A 91 -1.79 -3.45 0.39
C PHE A 91 -0.93 -4.30 -0.55
N PHE A 92 0.38 -4.34 -0.35
CA PHE A 92 1.32 -4.91 -1.31
C PHE A 92 2.31 -5.84 -0.62
N ALA A 93 2.44 -7.06 -1.15
CA ALA A 93 3.54 -7.96 -0.86
C ALA A 93 4.62 -7.82 -1.94
N SER A 94 5.90 -7.92 -1.54
CA SER A 94 7.05 -7.84 -2.45
C SER A 94 7.81 -9.16 -2.47
N ILE A 95 8.18 -9.60 -3.67
CA ILE A 95 8.86 -10.87 -3.92
C ILE A 95 10.18 -10.56 -4.59
N PRO A 96 11.33 -10.86 -3.98
CA PRO A 96 12.63 -10.75 -4.64
C PRO A 96 12.68 -11.63 -5.89
N CYS A 97 13.10 -11.06 -6.99
CA CYS A 97 13.16 -11.78 -8.28
C CYS A 97 14.25 -11.16 -9.17
N PRO A 98 15.17 -11.97 -9.75
CA PRO A 98 16.24 -11.44 -10.59
C PRO A 98 15.73 -10.94 -11.95
N ASN A 99 14.66 -11.54 -12.50
CA ASN A 99 14.11 -11.22 -13.82
C ASN A 99 12.62 -10.84 -13.75
N PRO A 100 12.25 -9.73 -13.05
CA PRO A 100 10.85 -9.43 -12.77
C PRO A 100 10.00 -9.18 -14.02
N ASP A 101 10.57 -8.55 -15.07
CA ASP A 101 9.85 -8.30 -16.32
C ASP A 101 9.53 -9.58 -17.08
N GLU A 102 10.44 -10.55 -17.10
CA GLU A 102 10.22 -11.84 -17.75
C GLU A 102 9.12 -12.63 -17.03
N ILE A 103 9.22 -12.70 -15.70
CA ILE A 103 8.24 -13.41 -14.88
C ILE A 103 6.85 -12.75 -15.00
N SER A 104 6.79 -11.41 -14.96
CA SER A 104 5.53 -10.69 -15.18
C SER A 104 4.89 -11.06 -16.52
N ARG A 105 5.67 -11.07 -17.62
CA ARG A 105 5.16 -11.46 -18.94
C ARG A 105 4.70 -12.92 -19.04
N LYS A 106 5.34 -13.85 -18.32
CA LYS A 106 4.86 -15.25 -18.23
C LYS A 106 3.48 -15.29 -17.56
N LEU A 107 3.34 -14.58 -16.44
CA LEU A 107 2.10 -14.52 -15.66
C LEU A 107 0.96 -13.80 -16.41
N GLU A 108 1.26 -12.78 -17.19
CA GLU A 108 0.27 -12.08 -18.04
C GLU A 108 -0.42 -13.03 -19.02
N LYS A 109 0.29 -14.02 -19.55
CA LYS A 109 -0.30 -15.04 -20.44
C LYS A 109 -1.33 -15.92 -19.72
N GLU A 110 -1.25 -16.01 -18.40
CA GLU A 110 -2.22 -16.70 -17.55
C GLU A 110 -3.30 -15.77 -16.97
N GLY A 111 -3.33 -14.49 -17.41
CA GLY A 111 -4.27 -13.47 -16.92
C GLY A 111 -3.92 -12.93 -15.52
N ILE A 112 -2.67 -13.09 -15.10
CA ILE A 112 -2.16 -12.58 -13.80
C ILE A 112 -1.27 -11.37 -14.06
N PHE A 113 -1.73 -10.19 -13.64
CA PHE A 113 -1.03 -8.92 -13.84
C PHE A 113 -0.38 -8.47 -12.54
N ILE A 114 0.95 -8.51 -12.50
CA ILE A 114 1.79 -8.14 -11.35
C ILE A 114 2.73 -7.02 -11.77
N VAL A 115 3.03 -6.11 -10.85
CA VAL A 115 3.92 -4.98 -11.16
C VAL A 115 5.38 -5.40 -10.99
N PRO A 116 6.17 -5.42 -12.09
CA PRO A 116 7.61 -5.62 -11.98
C PRO A 116 8.27 -4.37 -11.36
N LEU A 117 9.21 -4.60 -10.47
CA LEU A 117 10.06 -3.60 -9.83
C LEU A 117 11.52 -3.88 -10.20
N ALA A 118 12.44 -2.95 -9.93
CA ALA A 118 13.85 -3.09 -10.29
C ALA A 118 14.52 -4.38 -9.73
N LYS A 119 14.05 -4.91 -8.60
CA LYS A 119 14.63 -6.08 -7.93
C LYS A 119 13.60 -7.14 -7.51
N GLY A 120 12.41 -7.13 -8.10
CA GLY A 120 11.38 -8.07 -7.70
C GLY A 120 10.00 -7.77 -8.27
N LEU A 121 9.00 -8.44 -7.73
CA LEU A 121 7.60 -8.32 -8.11
C LEU A 121 6.80 -7.71 -6.94
N ARG A 122 5.80 -6.89 -7.26
CA ARG A 122 4.87 -6.32 -6.29
C ARG A 122 3.46 -6.83 -6.55
N VAL A 123 2.92 -7.60 -5.61
CA VAL A 123 1.56 -8.15 -5.66
C VAL A 123 0.62 -7.30 -4.83
N SER A 124 -0.52 -6.90 -5.38
CA SER A 124 -1.55 -6.19 -4.63
C SER A 124 -2.51 -7.19 -3.99
N VAL A 125 -2.33 -7.49 -2.71
CA VAL A 125 -3.27 -8.33 -1.94
C VAL A 125 -4.60 -7.62 -1.71
N ALA A 126 -4.63 -6.30 -1.83
CA ALA A 126 -5.84 -5.49 -1.65
C ALA A 126 -6.82 -5.60 -2.82
N SER A 127 -6.35 -5.92 -4.02
CA SER A 127 -7.15 -5.89 -5.25
C SER A 127 -7.76 -7.23 -5.66
N ILE A 128 -7.50 -8.30 -4.91
CA ILE A 128 -7.92 -9.67 -5.23
C ILE A 128 -8.61 -10.33 -4.04
N SER A 129 -9.39 -11.39 -4.29
CA SER A 129 -10.04 -12.16 -3.22
C SER A 129 -9.03 -12.97 -2.39
N GLU A 130 -9.44 -13.47 -1.24
CA GLU A 130 -8.60 -14.29 -0.36
C GLU A 130 -8.17 -15.58 -1.06
N GLU A 131 -9.08 -16.24 -1.81
CA GLU A 131 -8.77 -17.45 -2.59
C GLU A 131 -7.70 -17.18 -3.65
N ARG A 132 -7.76 -16.02 -4.32
CA ARG A 132 -6.73 -15.61 -5.27
C ARG A 132 -5.42 -15.28 -4.58
N CYS A 133 -5.45 -14.66 -3.39
CA CYS A 133 -4.27 -14.45 -2.57
C CYS A 133 -3.59 -15.78 -2.23
N ALA A 134 -4.35 -16.84 -1.97
CA ALA A 134 -3.82 -18.17 -1.70
C ALA A 134 -3.29 -18.87 -2.96
N ALA A 135 -3.83 -18.62 -4.13
CA ALA A 135 -3.45 -19.30 -5.38
C ALA A 135 -2.22 -18.67 -6.08
N ILE A 136 -2.10 -17.34 -6.06
CA ILE A 136 -1.08 -16.61 -6.82
C ILE A 136 0.37 -16.98 -6.44
N PRO A 137 0.76 -17.23 -5.19
CA PRO A 137 2.13 -17.60 -4.86
C PRO A 137 2.62 -18.85 -5.58
N PHE A 138 1.79 -19.87 -5.77
CA PHE A 138 2.15 -21.08 -6.50
C PHE A 138 2.40 -20.79 -7.99
N LYS A 139 1.59 -19.90 -8.58
CA LYS A 139 1.77 -19.47 -9.98
C LYS A 139 3.06 -18.67 -10.17
N ILE A 140 3.40 -17.82 -9.23
CA ILE A 140 4.66 -17.08 -9.26
C ILE A 140 5.84 -18.04 -9.13
N ALA A 141 5.80 -18.98 -8.16
CA ALA A 141 6.86 -19.96 -7.98
C ALA A 141 7.05 -20.86 -9.22
N GLU A 142 5.98 -21.20 -9.93
CA GLU A 142 6.03 -21.93 -11.20
C GLU A 142 6.68 -21.09 -12.30
N ALA A 143 6.29 -19.83 -12.43
CA ALA A 143 6.84 -18.93 -13.45
C ALA A 143 8.32 -18.56 -13.24
N MET A 144 8.83 -18.71 -12.01
CA MET A 144 10.24 -18.46 -11.63
C MET A 144 11.16 -19.67 -11.91
N LYS A 145 10.61 -20.84 -12.23
CA LYS A 145 11.37 -22.01 -12.69
C LYS A 145 11.74 -21.88 -14.17
#